data_d78ef9bebe67bf8bb9f1a5e6aa4577d6
#
_entry.id   d78ef9bebe67bf8bb9f1a5e6aa4577d6
#
_cell.length_a   1.000
_cell.length_b   1.000
_cell.length_c   1.000
_cell.angle_alpha   90.00
_cell.angle_beta   90.00
_cell.angle_gamma   90.00
#
_symmetry.space_group_name_H-M   'P 1'
#
loop_
_entity.id
_entity.type
_entity.pdbx_description
1 polymer ?
#
loop_
_entity_poly.entity_id
_entity_poly.type
_entity_poly.pdbx_seq_one_letter_code
_entity_poly.pdbx_strand_id
1 'polypeptide(L)'
;MKLKQCVRMGIGLTLALVAGTVSAGDNALSDAEKRDGWILLFDGQSLDGWMTSSSKPGQRPVEEHAINPHRCGGYMMIHEQTWGDFVLSLDFKIAKGCNSGVFVRTFPLEPRPGKDVGYNGIEVAVDDTTTAGYHDTGAIYDLVKPSANAMKPAGEWNHLEITCRGEHLAVQVNGRQVSEMHLDEWTAQNKRPDSSDHKFDTVFRDHPRRGYIGLQDHGGECWYKNIKLKPLPAGATRAAE
;
A
#
# COMPACT_ATOMS: atom_id res chain seq x y z
N MET A 1 52.53 -57.06 25.05
CA MET A 1 52.76 -55.63 24.65
C MET A 1 51.61 -55.22 23.78
N LYS A 2 50.58 -54.44 24.35
CA LYS A 2 49.36 -54.02 23.63
C LYS A 2 49.51 -52.53 23.33
N LEU A 3 49.52 -52.18 22.01
CA LEU A 3 49.53 -50.81 21.54
C LEU A 3 48.12 -50.23 21.72
N LYS A 4 48.03 -49.12 22.41
CA LYS A 4 46.79 -48.32 22.49
C LYS A 4 46.79 -47.32 21.34
N GLN A 5 45.80 -47.42 20.42
CA GLN A 5 45.50 -46.40 19.41
C GLN A 5 44.71 -45.24 20.06
N CYS A 6 45.26 -44.05 20.01
CA CYS A 6 44.54 -42.81 20.33
C CYS A 6 43.77 -42.31 19.09
N VAL A 7 42.44 -42.34 19.18
CA VAL A 7 41.56 -41.68 18.20
C VAL A 7 41.45 -40.18 18.58
N ARG A 8 41.95 -39.30 17.72
CA ARG A 8 41.72 -37.84 17.82
C ARG A 8 40.39 -37.53 17.18
N MET A 9 39.40 -37.15 17.98
CA MET A 9 38.18 -36.54 17.51
C MET A 9 38.44 -35.07 17.19
N GLY A 10 38.39 -34.71 15.89
CA GLY A 10 38.42 -33.33 15.46
C GLY A 10 37.00 -32.73 15.59
N ILE A 11 36.86 -31.70 16.43
CA ILE A 11 35.63 -30.92 16.53
C ILE A 11 35.69 -29.88 15.41
N GLY A 12 34.91 -30.10 14.35
CA GLY A 12 34.70 -29.11 13.30
C GLY A 12 33.76 -28.02 13.78
N LEU A 13 34.29 -26.83 14.01
CA LEU A 13 33.49 -25.63 14.35
C LEU A 13 32.90 -25.05 13.04
N THR A 14 31.64 -25.33 12.77
CA THR A 14 30.90 -24.71 11.65
C THR A 14 30.49 -23.30 12.06
N LEU A 15 31.19 -22.31 11.55
CA LEU A 15 30.81 -20.88 11.70
C LEU A 15 29.60 -20.61 10.80
N ALA A 16 28.41 -20.56 11.38
CA ALA A 16 27.22 -20.07 10.68
C ALA A 16 27.37 -18.55 10.50
N LEU A 17 27.61 -18.08 9.27
CA LEU A 17 27.49 -16.67 8.92
C LEU A 17 26.02 -16.28 9.02
N VAL A 18 25.64 -15.62 10.11
CA VAL A 18 24.39 -14.89 10.19
C VAL A 18 24.58 -13.61 9.36
N ALA A 19 24.07 -13.63 8.12
CA ALA A 19 23.97 -12.41 7.32
C ALA A 19 22.97 -11.49 8.00
N GLY A 20 23.47 -10.54 8.80
CA GLY A 20 22.67 -9.48 9.36
C GLY A 20 22.09 -8.66 8.21
N THR A 21 20.77 -8.60 8.11
CA THR A 21 20.08 -7.66 7.22
C THR A 21 20.34 -6.26 7.75
N VAL A 22 21.21 -5.50 7.09
CA VAL A 22 21.34 -4.06 7.34
C VAL A 22 20.01 -3.43 6.92
N SER A 23 19.24 -2.94 7.88
CA SER A 23 18.03 -2.15 7.60
C SER A 23 18.48 -0.89 6.84
N ALA A 24 17.83 -0.60 5.72
CA ALA A 24 17.99 0.69 5.07
C ALA A 24 17.54 1.79 6.03
N GLY A 25 18.18 2.97 5.97
CA GLY A 25 17.62 4.16 6.63
C GLY A 25 16.23 4.50 6.06
N ASP A 26 15.52 5.41 6.74
CA ASP A 26 14.24 5.90 6.23
C ASP A 26 14.38 6.47 4.81
N ASN A 27 13.37 6.24 3.97
CA ASN A 27 13.29 6.68 2.57
C ASN A 27 14.49 6.24 1.72
N ALA A 28 14.95 5.01 1.91
CA ALA A 28 16.03 4.42 1.16
C ALA A 28 15.73 2.94 0.87
N LEU A 29 16.29 2.45 -0.24
CA LEU A 29 16.28 1.02 -0.54
C LEU A 29 17.56 0.37 -0.02
N SER A 30 17.43 -0.75 0.66
CA SER A 30 18.54 -1.64 0.96
C SER A 30 19.10 -2.25 -0.34
N ASP A 31 20.33 -2.75 -0.30
CA ASP A 31 20.92 -3.41 -1.47
C ASP A 31 20.16 -4.70 -1.85
N ALA A 32 19.50 -5.35 -0.89
CA ALA A 32 18.64 -6.48 -1.17
C ALA A 32 17.40 -6.06 -1.96
N GLU A 33 16.73 -4.98 -1.55
CA GLU A 33 15.55 -4.43 -2.25
C GLU A 33 15.88 -3.94 -3.65
N LYS A 34 17.03 -3.28 -3.83
CA LYS A 34 17.50 -2.87 -5.18
C LYS A 34 17.69 -4.08 -6.10
N ARG A 35 18.33 -5.17 -5.60
CA ARG A 35 18.49 -6.41 -6.37
C ARG A 35 17.17 -7.12 -6.66
N ASP A 36 16.20 -7.00 -5.75
CA ASP A 36 14.88 -7.60 -5.87
C ASP A 36 13.90 -6.76 -6.73
N GLY A 37 14.37 -5.63 -7.28
CA GLY A 37 13.63 -4.79 -8.23
C GLY A 37 12.67 -3.80 -7.59
N TRP A 38 12.82 -3.47 -6.31
CA TRP A 38 12.09 -2.39 -5.68
C TRP A 38 12.51 -1.02 -6.23
N ILE A 39 11.55 -0.12 -6.33
CA ILE A 39 11.70 1.28 -6.77
C ILE A 39 11.29 2.16 -5.59
N LEU A 40 12.15 3.11 -5.23
CA LEU A 40 11.82 4.12 -4.24
C LEU A 40 10.95 5.20 -4.91
N LEU A 41 9.76 5.46 -4.37
CA LEU A 41 8.84 6.46 -4.91
C LEU A 41 8.94 7.80 -4.18
N PHE A 42 9.62 7.86 -3.03
CA PHE A 42 9.79 9.07 -2.24
C PHE A 42 11.13 9.04 -1.49
N ASP A 43 11.93 10.09 -1.66
CA ASP A 43 13.29 10.19 -1.12
C ASP A 43 13.37 10.82 0.27
N GLY A 44 12.23 11.27 0.82
CA GLY A 44 12.16 11.95 2.13
C GLY A 44 12.56 13.42 2.08
N GLN A 45 12.86 14.01 0.91
CA GLN A 45 13.39 15.37 0.79
C GLN A 45 12.55 16.25 -0.14
N SER A 46 12.11 15.71 -1.26
CA SER A 46 11.37 16.46 -2.29
C SER A 46 10.05 15.76 -2.66
N LEU A 47 9.16 16.49 -3.32
CA LEU A 47 7.96 15.95 -3.95
C LEU A 47 8.20 15.62 -5.44
N ASP A 48 9.44 15.42 -5.85
CA ASP A 48 9.77 15.02 -7.21
C ASP A 48 9.09 13.69 -7.55
N GLY A 49 8.40 13.63 -8.68
CA GLY A 49 7.57 12.49 -9.07
C GLY A 49 6.18 12.45 -8.42
N TRP A 50 5.82 13.48 -7.62
CA TRP A 50 4.51 13.62 -6.99
C TRP A 50 3.83 14.91 -7.40
N MET A 51 2.53 14.83 -7.68
CA MET A 51 1.65 15.97 -7.98
C MET A 51 0.29 15.79 -7.31
N THR A 52 -0.55 16.81 -7.34
CA THR A 52 -1.95 16.65 -6.92
C THR A 52 -2.77 15.91 -7.98
N SER A 53 -3.91 15.34 -7.59
CA SER A 53 -4.87 14.75 -8.53
C SER A 53 -5.42 15.71 -9.58
N SER A 54 -5.19 17.02 -9.40
CA SER A 54 -5.50 18.06 -10.41
C SER A 54 -4.33 18.36 -11.34
N SER A 55 -3.30 17.51 -11.37
CA SER A 55 -2.08 17.66 -12.18
C SER A 55 -1.33 18.97 -11.90
N LYS A 56 -1.31 19.39 -10.63
CA LYS A 56 -0.58 20.58 -10.15
C LYS A 56 0.45 20.18 -9.10
N PRO A 57 1.53 20.94 -8.91
CA PRO A 57 2.45 20.74 -7.80
C PRO A 57 1.71 20.72 -6.45
N GLY A 58 2.15 19.85 -5.54
CA GLY A 58 1.67 19.86 -4.17
C GLY A 58 2.00 21.16 -3.46
N GLN A 59 1.05 21.71 -2.70
CA GLN A 59 1.20 22.99 -2.00
C GLN A 59 1.86 22.84 -0.63
N ARG A 60 1.84 21.65 -0.05
CA ARG A 60 2.44 21.38 1.27
C ARG A 60 3.85 20.81 1.07
N PRO A 61 4.88 21.36 1.74
CA PRO A 61 6.24 20.83 1.65
C PRO A 61 6.36 19.48 2.36
N VAL A 62 7.47 18.78 2.10
CA VAL A 62 7.88 17.60 2.89
C VAL A 62 8.12 18.03 4.34
N GLU A 63 7.59 17.28 5.29
CA GLU A 63 7.68 17.51 6.73
C GLU A 63 8.24 16.28 7.45
N GLU A 64 9.28 16.44 8.23
CA GLU A 64 9.88 15.33 9.00
C GLU A 64 10.18 14.09 8.11
N HIS A 65 10.67 14.32 6.88
CA HIS A 65 10.95 13.27 5.90
C HIS A 65 9.71 12.44 5.50
N ALA A 66 8.51 13.03 5.54
CA ALA A 66 7.26 12.38 5.14
C ALA A 66 6.42 13.30 4.22
N ILE A 67 5.61 12.70 3.37
CA ILE A 67 4.54 13.39 2.63
C ILE A 67 3.34 13.49 3.57
N ASN A 68 2.81 14.71 3.75
CA ASN A 68 1.53 14.92 4.39
C ASN A 68 0.56 15.48 3.34
N PRO A 69 -0.45 14.71 2.88
CA PRO A 69 -1.37 15.16 1.85
C PRO A 69 -2.37 16.24 2.32
N HIS A 70 -2.51 16.45 3.65
CA HIS A 70 -3.43 17.46 4.15
C HIS A 70 -3.07 18.86 3.63
N ARG A 71 -4.04 19.52 2.99
CA ARG A 71 -3.88 20.82 2.30
C ARG A 71 -2.88 20.78 1.14
N CYS A 72 -2.76 19.65 0.47
CA CYS A 72 -1.87 19.53 -0.70
C CYS A 72 -2.35 20.36 -1.91
N GLY A 73 -3.58 20.82 -1.91
CA GLY A 73 -4.18 21.58 -3.02
C GLY A 73 -4.94 20.72 -4.03
N GLY A 74 -5.27 19.48 -3.67
CA GLY A 74 -6.07 18.55 -4.46
C GLY A 74 -6.78 17.55 -3.57
N TYR A 75 -7.55 16.65 -4.15
CA TYR A 75 -8.19 15.54 -3.42
C TYR A 75 -7.16 14.54 -2.86
N MET A 76 -6.05 14.36 -3.56
CA MET A 76 -4.94 13.51 -3.14
C MET A 76 -3.62 13.97 -3.78
N MET A 77 -2.51 13.61 -3.16
CA MET A 77 -1.19 13.56 -3.79
C MET A 77 -1.09 12.27 -4.58
N ILE A 78 -0.66 12.31 -5.82
CA ILE A 78 -0.47 11.14 -6.68
C ILE A 78 0.98 11.03 -7.15
N HIS A 79 1.47 9.81 -7.30
CA HIS A 79 2.71 9.55 -8.00
C HIS A 79 2.48 9.66 -9.52
N GLU A 80 3.35 10.37 -10.24
CA GLU A 80 3.16 10.73 -11.66
C GLU A 80 3.10 9.53 -12.62
N GLN A 81 3.66 8.39 -12.22
CA GLN A 81 3.63 7.17 -13.02
C GLN A 81 2.42 6.30 -12.69
N THR A 82 1.90 5.62 -13.71
CA THR A 82 0.86 4.59 -13.53
C THR A 82 1.49 3.21 -13.39
N TRP A 83 0.89 2.37 -12.56
CA TRP A 83 1.36 1.02 -12.26
C TRP A 83 0.27 -0.01 -12.56
N GLY A 84 0.66 -1.17 -13.10
CA GLY A 84 -0.23 -2.32 -13.33
C GLY A 84 -0.26 -3.25 -12.13
N ASP A 85 0.50 -4.34 -12.22
CA ASP A 85 0.67 -5.28 -11.11
C ASP A 85 1.91 -4.90 -10.29
N PHE A 86 1.76 -4.87 -8.97
CA PHE A 86 2.82 -4.43 -8.05
C PHE A 86 2.58 -4.88 -6.61
N VAL A 87 3.63 -4.78 -5.80
CA VAL A 87 3.54 -4.66 -4.35
C VAL A 87 3.94 -3.23 -3.99
N LEU A 88 3.06 -2.50 -3.31
CA LEU A 88 3.33 -1.19 -2.71
C LEU A 88 3.58 -1.38 -1.22
N SER A 89 4.66 -0.83 -0.72
CA SER A 89 5.04 -0.85 0.70
C SER A 89 5.31 0.57 1.16
N LEU A 90 4.74 0.95 2.30
CA LEU A 90 4.93 2.28 2.88
C LEU A 90 4.68 2.26 4.39
N ASP A 91 5.17 3.29 5.07
CA ASP A 91 4.82 3.55 6.45
C ASP A 91 3.90 4.76 6.53
N PHE A 92 2.91 4.71 7.45
CA PHE A 92 2.00 5.81 7.71
C PHE A 92 1.88 6.11 9.21
N LYS A 93 1.60 7.35 9.52
CA LYS A 93 1.29 7.85 10.87
C LYS A 93 0.10 8.80 10.75
N ILE A 94 -0.94 8.62 11.57
CA ILE A 94 -2.13 9.47 11.55
C ILE A 94 -2.29 10.26 12.86
N ALA A 95 -2.84 11.46 12.76
CA ALA A 95 -3.31 12.20 13.93
C ALA A 95 -4.59 11.56 14.49
N LYS A 96 -4.90 11.83 15.75
CA LYS A 96 -6.13 11.36 16.37
C LYS A 96 -7.37 11.89 15.64
N GLY A 97 -8.30 11.00 15.32
CA GLY A 97 -9.52 11.30 14.57
C GLY A 97 -9.29 11.62 13.09
N CYS A 98 -8.09 11.33 12.56
CA CYS A 98 -7.80 11.52 11.16
C CYS A 98 -8.43 10.41 10.31
N ASN A 99 -8.90 10.80 9.13
CA ASN A 99 -9.26 9.95 8.01
C ASN A 99 -8.36 10.29 6.83
N SER A 100 -7.82 9.30 6.18
CA SER A 100 -7.02 9.35 4.95
C SER A 100 -7.15 8.01 4.23
N GLY A 101 -6.43 7.83 3.12
CA GLY A 101 -6.42 6.58 2.38
C GLY A 101 -5.27 6.50 1.38
N VAL A 102 -4.90 5.28 1.04
CA VAL A 102 -3.97 4.99 -0.04
C VAL A 102 -4.77 4.46 -1.22
N PHE A 103 -4.79 5.24 -2.30
CA PHE A 103 -5.49 4.88 -3.53
C PHE A 103 -4.58 4.09 -4.45
N VAL A 104 -5.12 3.06 -5.07
CA VAL A 104 -4.44 2.26 -6.09
C VAL A 104 -5.31 2.17 -7.34
N ARG A 105 -4.66 1.99 -8.50
CA ARG A 105 -5.33 1.84 -9.79
C ARG A 105 -6.30 2.98 -10.12
N THR A 106 -6.03 4.19 -9.64
CA THR A 106 -6.86 5.37 -9.92
C THR A 106 -6.69 5.80 -11.37
N PHE A 107 -7.76 5.73 -12.16
CA PHE A 107 -7.77 6.15 -13.57
C PHE A 107 -9.20 6.29 -14.10
N PRO A 108 -9.52 7.36 -14.87
CA PRO A 108 -8.69 8.55 -15.10
C PRO A 108 -8.59 9.47 -13.88
N LEU A 109 -7.72 10.49 -13.93
CA LEU A 109 -7.66 11.52 -12.87
C LEU A 109 -8.77 12.57 -13.00
N GLU A 110 -9.44 12.63 -14.12
CA GLU A 110 -10.58 13.53 -14.33
C GLU A 110 -11.79 13.03 -13.54
N PRO A 111 -12.35 13.82 -12.62
CA PRO A 111 -13.54 13.44 -11.87
C PRO A 111 -14.75 13.23 -12.78
N ARG A 112 -15.57 12.25 -12.48
CA ARG A 112 -16.85 12.04 -13.17
C ARG A 112 -17.89 13.05 -12.67
N PRO A 113 -18.93 13.40 -13.45
CA PRO A 113 -19.96 14.33 -13.02
C PRO A 113 -20.58 13.96 -11.67
N GLY A 114 -20.52 14.88 -10.70
CA GLY A 114 -21.06 14.67 -9.35
C GLY A 114 -20.29 13.71 -8.44
N LYS A 115 -19.08 13.29 -8.85
CA LYS A 115 -18.18 12.41 -8.09
C LYS A 115 -16.81 13.08 -7.98
N ASP A 116 -16.10 12.83 -6.88
CA ASP A 116 -14.68 13.17 -6.80
C ASP A 116 -13.81 12.11 -7.51
N VAL A 117 -12.52 12.40 -7.66
CA VAL A 117 -11.57 11.49 -8.33
C VAL A 117 -11.39 10.16 -7.60
N GLY A 118 -11.70 10.09 -6.31
CA GLY A 118 -11.63 8.86 -5.52
C GLY A 118 -12.55 7.75 -6.04
N TYR A 119 -13.67 8.11 -6.70
CA TYR A 119 -14.54 7.13 -7.36
C TYR A 119 -13.91 6.46 -8.58
N ASN A 120 -12.76 6.94 -9.05
CA ASN A 120 -12.02 6.35 -10.17
C ASN A 120 -10.90 5.41 -9.72
N GLY A 121 -10.74 5.19 -8.43
CA GLY A 121 -9.70 4.33 -7.83
C GLY A 121 -10.27 3.33 -6.84
N ILE A 122 -9.38 2.56 -6.26
CA ILE A 122 -9.67 1.66 -5.14
C ILE A 122 -8.90 2.18 -3.93
N GLU A 123 -9.63 2.55 -2.88
CA GLU A 123 -9.06 3.09 -1.65
C GLU A 123 -8.79 2.00 -0.63
N VAL A 124 -7.58 1.98 -0.10
CA VAL A 124 -7.24 1.28 1.14
C VAL A 124 -7.28 2.31 2.27
N ALA A 125 -8.25 2.18 3.16
CA ALA A 125 -8.51 3.15 4.21
C ALA A 125 -7.36 3.24 5.22
N VAL A 126 -7.08 4.46 5.68
CA VAL A 126 -6.20 4.80 6.79
C VAL A 126 -7.01 5.73 7.72
N ASP A 127 -7.61 5.18 8.75
CA ASP A 127 -8.60 5.88 9.58
C ASP A 127 -8.39 5.53 11.06
N ASP A 128 -8.51 6.54 11.94
CA ASP A 128 -8.42 6.36 13.40
C ASP A 128 -9.75 5.84 13.98
N THR A 129 -10.29 4.77 13.37
CA THR A 129 -11.47 4.06 13.87
C THR A 129 -11.17 2.58 14.06
N THR A 130 -11.93 1.93 14.93
CA THR A 130 -11.79 0.49 15.23
C THR A 130 -13.13 -0.24 15.19
N THR A 131 -14.21 0.49 14.92
CA THR A 131 -15.59 -0.02 14.97
C THR A 131 -16.45 0.39 13.77
N ALA A 132 -15.90 1.19 12.86
CA ALA A 132 -16.59 1.63 11.64
C ALA A 132 -16.69 0.51 10.58
N GLY A 133 -15.88 -0.51 10.69
CA GLY A 133 -15.93 -1.68 9.82
C GLY A 133 -15.33 -1.39 8.43
N TYR A 134 -16.15 -0.98 7.48
CA TYR A 134 -15.71 -0.69 6.10
C TYR A 134 -14.81 0.54 5.97
N HIS A 135 -14.59 1.29 7.04
CA HIS A 135 -13.76 2.49 7.10
C HIS A 135 -12.50 2.29 7.94
N ASP A 136 -12.39 1.19 8.70
CA ASP A 136 -11.24 0.92 9.56
C ASP A 136 -9.95 0.78 8.72
N THR A 137 -8.83 1.14 9.30
CA THR A 137 -7.52 1.02 8.63
C THR A 137 -7.30 -0.38 8.07
N GLY A 138 -6.95 -0.44 6.79
CA GLY A 138 -6.77 -1.68 6.03
C GLY A 138 -8.05 -2.19 5.37
N ALA A 139 -9.22 -1.56 5.57
CA ALA A 139 -10.38 -1.84 4.74
C ALA A 139 -10.09 -1.51 3.27
N ILE A 140 -10.63 -2.27 2.34
CA ILE A 140 -10.86 -1.78 0.98
C ILE A 140 -12.16 -0.97 1.10
N TYR A 141 -12.02 0.35 1.15
CA TYR A 141 -13.01 1.30 1.63
C TYR A 141 -14.40 1.05 1.04
N ASP A 142 -15.39 0.89 1.93
CA ASP A 142 -16.79 0.58 1.64
C ASP A 142 -17.02 -0.71 0.83
N LEU A 143 -15.97 -1.50 0.54
CA LEU A 143 -16.06 -2.75 -0.22
C LEU A 143 -15.79 -3.96 0.67
N VAL A 144 -14.64 -4.03 1.32
CA VAL A 144 -14.23 -5.15 2.17
C VAL A 144 -13.82 -4.66 3.55
N LYS A 145 -14.41 -5.22 4.60
CA LYS A 145 -14.00 -4.96 5.99
C LYS A 145 -12.68 -5.65 6.30
N PRO A 146 -11.78 -5.04 7.10
CA PRO A 146 -10.64 -5.76 7.60
C PRO A 146 -11.05 -6.87 8.57
N SER A 147 -10.38 -8.00 8.48
CA SER A 147 -10.61 -9.17 9.36
C SER A 147 -10.20 -8.91 10.82
N ALA A 148 -9.37 -7.89 11.04
CA ALA A 148 -8.93 -7.42 12.36
C ALA A 148 -8.38 -6.00 12.26
N ASN A 149 -8.50 -5.24 13.35
CA ASN A 149 -7.71 -4.03 13.53
C ASN A 149 -6.27 -4.42 13.89
N ALA A 150 -5.33 -4.14 12.98
CA ALA A 150 -3.90 -4.38 13.18
C ALA A 150 -3.11 -3.07 13.32
N MET A 151 -3.78 -1.91 13.33
CA MET A 151 -3.16 -0.60 13.46
C MET A 151 -2.70 -0.36 14.90
N LYS A 152 -1.54 0.27 15.07
CA LYS A 152 -1.09 0.87 16.33
C LYS A 152 -1.86 2.17 16.56
N PRO A 153 -1.93 2.66 17.81
CA PRO A 153 -2.61 3.92 18.13
C PRO A 153 -2.19 5.10 17.26
N ALA A 154 -3.10 6.07 17.07
CA ALA A 154 -2.78 7.34 16.41
C ALA A 154 -1.53 8.00 17.02
N GLY A 155 -0.68 8.56 16.17
CA GLY A 155 0.63 9.12 16.53
C GLY A 155 1.79 8.13 16.41
N GLU A 156 1.53 6.84 16.24
CA GLU A 156 2.57 5.83 16.01
C GLU A 156 2.71 5.48 14.52
N TRP A 157 3.94 5.14 14.09
CA TRP A 157 4.20 4.66 12.74
C TRP A 157 3.70 3.22 12.56
N ASN A 158 2.94 3.02 11.51
CA ASN A 158 2.40 1.76 11.05
C ASN A 158 2.97 1.41 9.67
N HIS A 159 3.04 0.13 9.36
CA HIS A 159 3.44 -0.37 8.05
C HIS A 159 2.23 -0.87 7.27
N LEU A 160 2.12 -0.45 6.01
CA LEU A 160 1.07 -0.86 5.07
C LEU A 160 1.72 -1.50 3.85
N GLU A 161 1.24 -2.67 3.47
CA GLU A 161 1.58 -3.32 2.21
C GLU A 161 0.31 -3.60 1.42
N ILE A 162 0.32 -3.22 0.14
CA ILE A 162 -0.80 -3.45 -0.80
C ILE A 162 -0.26 -4.22 -1.99
N THR A 163 -0.78 -5.41 -2.22
CA THR A 163 -0.50 -6.22 -3.42
C THR A 163 -1.63 -6.06 -4.42
N CYS A 164 -1.31 -5.64 -5.64
CA CYS A 164 -2.22 -5.66 -6.80
C CYS A 164 -1.65 -6.63 -7.85
N ARG A 165 -2.37 -7.71 -8.17
CA ARG A 165 -1.92 -8.70 -9.16
C ARG A 165 -3.10 -9.24 -9.96
N GLY A 166 -3.23 -8.84 -11.22
CA GLY A 166 -4.40 -9.16 -12.02
C GLY A 166 -5.70 -8.70 -11.34
N GLU A 167 -6.60 -9.62 -11.05
CA GLU A 167 -7.86 -9.40 -10.34
C GLU A 167 -7.70 -9.30 -8.83
N HIS A 168 -6.57 -9.79 -8.29
CA HIS A 168 -6.35 -9.91 -6.86
C HIS A 168 -5.77 -8.63 -6.26
N LEU A 169 -6.38 -8.16 -5.17
CA LEU A 169 -5.91 -7.09 -4.31
C LEU A 169 -5.87 -7.60 -2.87
N ALA A 170 -4.72 -7.48 -2.20
CA ALA A 170 -4.54 -7.88 -0.81
C ALA A 170 -3.89 -6.74 -0.01
N VAL A 171 -4.28 -6.60 1.25
CA VAL A 171 -3.82 -5.55 2.16
C VAL A 171 -3.26 -6.16 3.43
N GLN A 172 -2.06 -5.75 3.80
CA GLN A 172 -1.44 -6.08 5.08
C GLN A 172 -1.20 -4.81 5.89
N VAL A 173 -1.49 -4.86 7.18
CA VAL A 173 -1.18 -3.82 8.16
C VAL A 173 -0.28 -4.44 9.23
N ASN A 174 0.90 -3.84 9.44
CA ASN A 174 1.90 -4.33 10.40
C ASN A 174 2.24 -5.83 10.25
N GLY A 175 2.36 -6.29 8.98
CA GLY A 175 2.69 -7.67 8.64
C GLY A 175 1.53 -8.68 8.76
N ARG A 176 0.32 -8.22 9.09
CA ARG A 176 -0.87 -9.05 9.14
C ARG A 176 -1.77 -8.77 7.93
N GLN A 177 -2.11 -9.77 7.13
CA GLN A 177 -3.12 -9.63 6.09
C GLN A 177 -4.48 -9.40 6.75
N VAL A 178 -5.13 -8.30 6.39
CA VAL A 178 -6.40 -7.87 6.98
C VAL A 178 -7.54 -7.83 5.97
N SER A 179 -7.25 -7.59 4.69
CA SER A 179 -8.28 -7.53 3.64
C SER A 179 -7.79 -8.17 2.35
N GLU A 180 -8.74 -8.66 1.58
CA GLU A 180 -8.51 -9.28 0.27
C GLU A 180 -9.74 -9.07 -0.60
N MET A 181 -9.54 -8.84 -1.91
CA MET A 181 -10.60 -8.63 -2.88
C MET A 181 -10.23 -9.27 -4.21
N HIS A 182 -11.15 -10.01 -4.81
CA HIS A 182 -11.06 -10.53 -6.17
C HIS A 182 -12.00 -9.74 -7.08
N LEU A 183 -11.45 -8.85 -7.88
CA LEU A 183 -12.22 -7.88 -8.66
C LEU A 183 -13.21 -8.53 -9.65
N ASP A 184 -12.91 -9.74 -10.15
CA ASP A 184 -13.78 -10.50 -11.06
C ASP A 184 -15.09 -10.96 -10.42
N GLU A 185 -15.18 -11.03 -9.10
CA GLU A 185 -16.41 -11.35 -8.36
C GLU A 185 -17.37 -10.15 -8.25
N TRP A 186 -16.89 -8.92 -8.49
CA TRP A 186 -17.65 -7.68 -8.32
C TRP A 186 -18.30 -7.24 -9.63
N THR A 187 -19.41 -7.88 -9.96
CA THR A 187 -20.05 -7.84 -11.27
C THR A 187 -21.22 -6.86 -11.39
N ALA A 188 -21.61 -6.22 -10.29
CA ALA A 188 -22.75 -5.33 -10.25
C ALA A 188 -22.38 -3.97 -9.60
N GLN A 189 -23.01 -2.90 -10.08
CA GLN A 189 -22.94 -1.59 -9.44
C GLN A 189 -23.65 -1.61 -8.11
N ASN A 190 -23.12 -0.90 -7.11
CA ASN A 190 -23.70 -0.71 -5.79
C ASN A 190 -23.95 -2.00 -5.00
N LYS A 191 -23.44 -3.16 -5.45
CA LYS A 191 -23.62 -4.46 -4.81
C LYS A 191 -22.29 -5.19 -4.62
N ARG A 192 -22.09 -5.69 -3.39
CA ARG A 192 -21.02 -6.64 -3.07
C ARG A 192 -21.36 -8.04 -3.62
N PRO A 193 -20.43 -8.96 -3.69
CA PRO A 193 -20.70 -10.35 -4.10
C PRO A 193 -21.79 -11.05 -3.27
N ASP A 194 -21.95 -10.67 -2.00
CA ASP A 194 -23.00 -11.17 -1.10
C ASP A 194 -24.35 -10.47 -1.27
N SER A 195 -24.49 -9.60 -2.29
CA SER A 195 -25.67 -8.79 -2.60
C SER A 195 -25.95 -7.63 -1.63
N SER A 196 -25.13 -7.40 -0.62
CA SER A 196 -25.24 -6.21 0.23
C SER A 196 -24.84 -4.94 -0.53
N ASP A 197 -25.29 -3.77 -0.04
CA ASP A 197 -25.08 -2.50 -0.72
C ASP A 197 -23.72 -1.87 -0.40
N HIS A 198 -23.09 -1.21 -1.42
CA HIS A 198 -21.99 -0.28 -1.29
C HIS A 198 -22.23 0.98 -2.14
N LYS A 199 -21.47 2.06 -1.90
CA LYS A 199 -21.72 3.37 -2.52
C LYS A 199 -21.28 3.51 -3.97
N PHE A 200 -20.40 2.63 -4.46
CA PHE A 200 -19.78 2.78 -5.77
C PHE A 200 -20.67 2.26 -6.90
N ASP A 201 -20.84 3.09 -7.92
CA ASP A 201 -21.49 2.75 -9.18
C ASP A 201 -20.52 2.12 -10.20
N THR A 202 -19.42 1.57 -9.71
CA THR A 202 -18.39 0.89 -10.50
C THR A 202 -18.61 -0.62 -10.49
N VAL A 203 -18.59 -1.24 -11.65
CA VAL A 203 -18.43 -2.69 -11.80
C VAL A 203 -16.93 -2.97 -11.70
N PHE A 204 -16.46 -3.43 -10.54
CA PHE A 204 -15.02 -3.56 -10.29
C PHE A 204 -14.34 -4.65 -11.13
N ARG A 205 -15.09 -5.64 -11.64
CA ARG A 205 -14.59 -6.56 -12.67
C ARG A 205 -13.98 -5.82 -13.84
N ASP A 206 -14.59 -4.71 -14.27
CA ASP A 206 -14.19 -3.94 -15.45
C ASP A 206 -13.26 -2.77 -15.10
N HIS A 207 -12.93 -2.60 -13.80
CA HIS A 207 -12.05 -1.53 -13.33
C HIS A 207 -10.64 -1.67 -13.95
N PRO A 208 -10.02 -0.57 -14.42
CA PRO A 208 -8.68 -0.61 -15.00
C PRO A 208 -7.66 -1.30 -14.08
N ARG A 209 -6.83 -2.19 -14.63
CA ARG A 209 -5.76 -2.87 -13.86
C ARG A 209 -4.49 -2.02 -13.76
N ARG A 210 -4.46 -0.88 -14.45
CA ARG A 210 -3.36 0.10 -14.40
C ARG A 210 -3.90 1.46 -14.01
N GLY A 211 -3.22 2.15 -13.09
CA GLY A 211 -3.61 3.50 -12.67
C GLY A 211 -2.58 4.10 -11.73
N TYR A 212 -2.90 5.26 -11.22
CA TYR A 212 -2.06 6.02 -10.30
C TYR A 212 -2.17 5.49 -8.87
N ILE A 213 -1.12 5.74 -8.09
CA ILE A 213 -1.09 5.61 -6.63
C ILE A 213 -1.34 6.99 -6.05
N GLY A 214 -2.22 7.09 -5.06
CA GLY A 214 -2.58 8.35 -4.41
C GLY A 214 -2.58 8.27 -2.90
N LEU A 215 -2.32 9.40 -2.24
CA LEU A 215 -2.39 9.60 -0.80
C LEU A 215 -3.45 10.68 -0.55
N GLN A 216 -4.54 10.31 0.13
CA GLN A 216 -5.74 11.15 0.24
C GLN A 216 -5.55 12.31 1.22
N ASP A 217 -6.01 13.52 0.82
CA ASP A 217 -6.36 14.61 1.73
C ASP A 217 -7.85 14.51 2.09
N HIS A 218 -8.15 14.12 3.32
CA HIS A 218 -9.53 14.07 3.83
C HIS A 218 -9.74 15.06 4.99
N GLY A 219 -8.91 16.10 5.07
CA GLY A 219 -9.05 17.19 6.05
C GLY A 219 -8.35 16.93 7.39
N GLY A 220 -7.66 15.80 7.56
CA GLY A 220 -6.85 15.47 8.73
C GLY A 220 -5.38 15.26 8.39
N GLU A 221 -4.52 15.26 9.39
CA GLU A 221 -3.08 15.07 9.19
C GLU A 221 -2.71 13.60 9.18
N CYS A 222 -2.11 13.17 8.07
CA CYS A 222 -1.56 11.84 7.89
C CYS A 222 -0.19 11.96 7.21
N TRP A 223 0.82 11.28 7.72
CA TRP A 223 2.18 11.30 7.20
C TRP A 223 2.52 9.95 6.59
N TYR A 224 3.16 9.98 5.42
CA TYR A 224 3.58 8.81 4.66
C TYR A 224 5.07 8.89 4.35
N LYS A 225 5.82 7.81 4.61
CA LYS A 225 7.25 7.67 4.31
C LYS A 225 7.59 6.25 3.87
N ASN A 226 8.84 6.01 3.55
CA ASN A 226 9.34 4.69 3.12
C ASN A 226 8.52 4.13 1.95
N ILE A 227 8.02 5.02 1.07
CA ILE A 227 7.14 4.65 -0.03
C ILE A 227 7.96 4.00 -1.13
N LYS A 228 7.77 2.72 -1.33
CA LYS A 228 8.47 1.92 -2.32
C LYS A 228 7.53 0.93 -3.01
N LEU A 229 7.85 0.60 -4.24
CA LEU A 229 7.03 -0.26 -5.08
C LEU A 229 7.90 -1.29 -5.78
N LYS A 230 7.41 -2.53 -5.81
CA LYS A 230 7.98 -3.60 -6.62
C LYS A 230 7.02 -3.94 -7.75
N PRO A 231 7.35 -3.64 -9.02
CA PRO A 231 6.57 -4.10 -10.14
C PRO A 231 6.54 -5.64 -10.18
N LEU A 232 5.37 -6.19 -10.44
CA LEU A 232 5.20 -7.62 -10.65
C LEU A 232 5.03 -7.91 -12.14
N PRO A 233 5.44 -9.10 -12.61
CA PRO A 233 5.04 -9.58 -13.93
C PRO A 233 3.51 -9.55 -14.03
N ALA A 234 2.99 -9.17 -15.21
CA ALA A 234 1.56 -9.15 -15.43
C ALA A 234 0.95 -10.49 -15.02
N GLY A 235 -0.02 -10.46 -14.11
CA GLY A 235 -0.78 -11.65 -13.72
C GLY A 235 -1.46 -12.21 -14.98
N ALA A 236 -1.57 -13.54 -15.08
CA ALA A 236 -2.36 -14.13 -16.13
C ALA A 236 -3.81 -13.64 -15.96
N THR A 237 -4.29 -12.80 -16.87
CA THR A 237 -5.71 -12.51 -16.97
C THR A 237 -6.39 -13.84 -17.29
N ARG A 238 -7.37 -14.23 -16.48
CA ARG A 238 -8.21 -15.39 -16.81
C ARG A 238 -8.82 -15.11 -18.17
N ALA A 239 -8.51 -15.96 -19.17
CA ALA A 239 -9.15 -15.85 -20.46
C ALA A 239 -10.66 -15.89 -20.22
N ALA A 240 -11.40 -14.93 -20.79
CA ALA A 240 -12.84 -14.95 -20.78
C ALA A 240 -13.27 -16.22 -21.52
N GLU A 241 -13.89 -17.17 -20.82
CA GLU A 241 -14.60 -18.30 -21.40
C GLU A 241 -15.96 -17.85 -21.95
#